data_360f9a955e38f5b5991632c57dae967c
#
_entry.id   360f9a955e38f5b5991632c57dae967c
#
_cell.length_a   1.000
_cell.length_b   1.000
_cell.length_c   1.000
_cell.angle_alpha   90.00
_cell.angle_beta   90.00
_cell.angle_gamma   90.00
#
_symmetry.space_group_name_H-M   'P 1'
#
loop_
_entity.id
_entity.type
_entity.pdbx_description
1 polymer ?
#
loop_
_entity_poly.entity_id
_entity_poly.type
_entity_poly.pdbx_seq_one_letter_code
_entity_poly.pdbx_strand_id
1 'polypeptide(L)'
;ISLGLVGSEMCIRDSFTVAFTLPIMFFFFRKNLVWTDKPKLQLIRGLILLTANVCFFYSISIISLAKALTLAFIAPLIVTAFSPIFLGEKVGFRRWSAVIIGFIGSMVVIRPGFVEINLASLAALGTGVMYGFYLIITRKLSSSDNPLLTLLLTGVVGAIIISFVMPFVWIKPTLNQWSMMAAIGTVSYTHLRAHETERN
;
A
#
# COMPACT_ATOMS: atom_id res chain seq x y z
N ILE A 1 7.74 -9.86 16.85
CA ILE A 1 7.04 -8.57 16.68
C ILE A 1 5.57 -8.89 16.87
N SER A 2 4.95 -8.34 17.93
CA SER A 2 3.54 -8.65 18.20
C SER A 2 2.64 -7.95 17.20
N LEU A 3 1.56 -8.62 16.75
CA LEU A 3 0.55 -8.05 15.84
C LEU A 3 -0.01 -6.71 16.36
N GLY A 4 -0.04 -6.50 17.68
CA GLY A 4 -0.46 -5.26 18.29
C GLY A 4 0.47 -4.09 18.03
N LEU A 5 1.79 -4.30 18.04
CA LEU A 5 2.76 -3.24 17.69
C LEU A 5 2.58 -2.79 16.24
N VAL A 6 2.37 -3.73 15.34
CA VAL A 6 2.12 -3.47 13.92
C VAL A 6 0.83 -2.70 13.70
N GLY A 7 -0.25 -3.07 14.42
CA GLY A 7 -1.51 -2.33 14.36
C GLY A 7 -1.36 -0.89 14.82
N SER A 8 -0.59 -0.66 15.90
CA SER A 8 -0.31 0.70 16.40
C SER A 8 0.51 1.53 15.41
N GLU A 9 1.54 0.94 14.80
CA GLU A 9 2.35 1.61 13.76
C GLU A 9 1.51 2.03 12.55
N MET A 10 0.63 1.14 12.07
CA MET A 10 -0.28 1.46 10.96
C MET A 10 -1.25 2.58 11.31
N CYS A 11 -1.88 2.52 12.49
CA CYS A 11 -2.84 3.53 12.92
C CYS A 11 -2.19 4.91 13.02
N ILE A 12 -1.01 4.98 13.65
CA ILE A 12 -0.28 6.23 13.81
C ILE A 12 0.14 6.76 12.42
N ARG A 13 0.72 5.93 11.56
CA ARG A 13 1.10 6.32 10.20
C ARG A 13 -0.08 6.86 9.41
N ASP A 14 -1.20 6.15 9.40
CA ASP A 14 -2.37 6.54 8.60
C ASP A 14 -3.03 7.79 9.20
N SER A 15 -3.07 7.94 10.53
CA SER A 15 -3.53 9.16 11.21
C SER A 15 -2.65 10.38 10.87
N PHE A 16 -1.32 10.22 10.87
CA PHE A 16 -0.41 11.28 10.44
C PHE A 16 -0.59 11.64 8.96
N THR A 17 -0.76 10.64 8.09
CA THR A 17 -1.04 10.89 6.67
C THR A 17 -2.31 11.71 6.50
N VAL A 18 -3.39 11.36 7.20
CA VAL A 18 -4.64 12.12 7.20
C VAL A 18 -4.44 13.52 7.79
N ALA A 19 -3.76 13.64 8.94
CA ALA A 19 -3.53 14.92 9.61
C ALA A 19 -2.73 15.91 8.76
N PHE A 20 -1.79 15.44 7.94
CA PHE A 20 -1.04 16.31 7.02
C PHE A 20 -1.77 16.57 5.70
N THR A 21 -2.46 15.57 5.16
CA THR A 21 -3.12 15.69 3.85
C THR A 21 -4.41 16.54 3.93
N LEU A 22 -5.16 16.45 5.03
CA LEU A 22 -6.39 17.22 5.25
C LEU A 22 -6.18 18.75 5.22
N PRO A 23 -5.24 19.34 5.97
CA PRO A 23 -5.00 20.78 5.92
C PRO A 23 -4.57 21.25 4.53
N ILE A 24 -3.73 20.47 3.86
CA ILE A 24 -3.24 20.82 2.53
C ILE A 24 -4.38 20.83 1.54
N MET A 25 -5.20 19.79 1.56
CA MET A 25 -6.37 19.71 0.71
C MET A 25 -7.34 20.88 0.98
N PHE A 26 -7.53 21.25 2.24
CA PHE A 26 -8.38 22.37 2.62
C PHE A 26 -7.82 23.72 2.17
N PHE A 27 -6.50 23.97 2.32
CA PHE A 27 -5.87 25.25 1.96
C PHE A 27 -5.65 25.40 0.45
N PHE A 28 -5.21 24.35 -0.24
CA PHE A 28 -4.81 24.43 -1.65
C PHE A 28 -5.93 24.07 -2.63
N PHE A 29 -6.86 23.19 -2.27
CA PHE A 29 -7.89 22.66 -3.17
C PHE A 29 -9.32 23.05 -2.82
N ARG A 30 -9.52 24.00 -1.90
CA ARG A 30 -10.84 24.45 -1.43
C ARG A 30 -11.82 24.82 -2.56
N LYS A 31 -11.32 25.32 -3.69
CA LYS A 31 -12.15 25.72 -4.85
C LYS A 31 -12.41 24.58 -5.85
N ASN A 32 -11.58 23.55 -5.86
CA ASN A 32 -11.63 22.45 -6.84
C ASN A 32 -11.78 21.08 -6.18
N LEU A 33 -12.41 21.03 -5.00
CA LEU A 33 -12.71 19.78 -4.31
C LEU A 33 -13.82 19.04 -5.06
N VAL A 34 -13.47 18.47 -6.22
CA VAL A 34 -14.37 17.58 -6.93
C VAL A 34 -14.42 16.27 -6.15
N TRP A 35 -15.61 15.93 -5.65
CA TRP A 35 -15.86 14.63 -5.03
C TRP A 35 -15.57 13.52 -6.03
N THR A 36 -15.10 12.37 -5.57
CA THR A 36 -14.80 11.24 -6.45
C THR A 36 -16.06 10.75 -7.17
N ASP A 37 -15.97 10.51 -8.48
CA ASP A 37 -17.09 9.95 -9.27
C ASP A 37 -17.34 8.47 -8.94
N LYS A 38 -16.37 7.80 -8.28
CA LYS A 38 -16.40 6.35 -8.02
C LYS A 38 -16.10 5.99 -6.57
N PRO A 39 -16.93 6.44 -5.59
CA PRO A 39 -16.66 6.25 -4.16
C PRO A 39 -16.55 4.76 -3.77
N LYS A 40 -17.36 3.88 -4.38
CA LYS A 40 -17.28 2.43 -4.14
C LYS A 40 -15.93 1.85 -4.52
N LEU A 41 -15.35 2.29 -5.63
CA LEU A 41 -14.06 1.81 -6.10
C LEU A 41 -12.91 2.29 -5.20
N GLN A 42 -13.01 3.52 -4.68
CA GLN A 42 -12.08 4.07 -3.69
C GLN A 42 -12.13 3.29 -2.38
N LEU A 43 -13.33 2.93 -1.90
CA LEU A 43 -13.50 2.12 -0.70
C LEU A 43 -12.89 0.72 -0.88
N ILE A 44 -13.22 0.03 -1.98
CA ILE A 44 -12.67 -1.30 -2.31
C ILE A 44 -11.14 -1.23 -2.37
N ARG A 45 -10.58 -0.20 -2.99
CA ARG A 45 -9.13 0.01 -3.07
C ARG A 45 -8.50 0.15 -1.69
N GLY A 46 -9.11 0.96 -0.81
CA GLY A 46 -8.64 1.13 0.57
C GLY A 46 -8.67 -0.18 1.36
N LEU A 47 -9.75 -0.95 1.24
CA LEU A 47 -9.90 -2.27 1.88
C LEU A 47 -8.86 -3.27 1.38
N ILE A 48 -8.62 -3.34 0.07
CA ILE A 48 -7.62 -4.22 -0.52
C ILE A 48 -6.22 -3.88 -0.01
N LEU A 49 -5.86 -2.60 0.04
CA LEU A 49 -4.57 -2.17 0.57
C LEU A 49 -4.42 -2.50 2.06
N LEU A 50 -5.47 -2.27 2.85
CA LEU A 50 -5.47 -2.61 4.27
C LEU A 50 -5.26 -4.12 4.46
N THR A 51 -6.00 -4.95 3.73
CA THR A 51 -5.87 -6.41 3.79
C THR A 51 -4.47 -6.85 3.37
N ALA A 52 -3.91 -6.28 2.30
CA ALA A 52 -2.54 -6.54 1.87
C ALA A 52 -1.52 -6.23 2.99
N ASN A 53 -1.68 -5.09 3.66
CA ASN A 53 -0.80 -4.70 4.77
C ASN A 53 -0.92 -5.69 5.94
N VAL A 54 -2.13 -6.06 6.36
CA VAL A 54 -2.33 -7.03 7.45
C VAL A 54 -1.69 -8.37 7.11
N CYS A 55 -1.88 -8.88 5.90
CA CYS A 55 -1.25 -10.11 5.43
C CYS A 55 0.27 -10.02 5.41
N PHE A 56 0.83 -8.88 4.97
CA PHE A 56 2.26 -8.65 4.94
C PHE A 56 2.88 -8.68 6.33
N PHE A 57 2.30 -7.94 7.26
CA PHE A 57 2.81 -7.88 8.63
C PHE A 57 2.65 -9.22 9.37
N TYR A 58 1.55 -9.91 9.16
CA TYR A 58 1.41 -11.27 9.66
C TYR A 58 2.51 -12.18 9.11
N SER A 59 2.81 -12.08 7.82
CA SER A 59 3.86 -12.86 7.19
C SER A 59 5.24 -12.59 7.82
N ILE A 60 5.66 -11.32 7.92
CA ILE A 60 6.98 -10.96 8.47
C ILE A 60 7.12 -11.21 9.98
N SER A 61 6.03 -11.45 10.69
CA SER A 61 6.10 -11.87 12.10
C SER A 61 6.56 -13.34 12.26
N ILE A 62 6.45 -14.14 11.21
CA ILE A 62 6.75 -15.59 11.23
C ILE A 62 7.92 -15.94 10.31
N ILE A 63 7.98 -15.36 9.12
CA ILE A 63 9.06 -15.59 8.15
C ILE A 63 9.93 -14.35 8.02
N SER A 64 11.17 -14.51 7.52
CA SER A 64 12.09 -13.39 7.34
C SER A 64 11.53 -12.38 6.32
N LEU A 65 11.82 -11.10 6.53
CA LEU A 65 11.40 -10.00 5.64
C LEU A 65 11.83 -10.27 4.18
N ALA A 66 13.03 -10.82 3.97
CA ALA A 66 13.52 -11.16 2.63
C ALA A 66 12.62 -12.17 1.94
N LYS A 67 12.20 -13.24 2.63
CA LYS A 67 11.28 -14.26 2.11
C LYS A 67 9.91 -13.68 1.81
N ALA A 68 9.36 -12.87 2.74
CA ALA A 68 8.05 -12.24 2.54
C ALA A 68 8.04 -11.29 1.33
N LEU A 69 9.08 -10.47 1.18
CA LEU A 69 9.23 -9.58 0.02
C LEU A 69 9.34 -10.35 -1.29
N THR A 70 10.12 -11.45 -1.35
CA THR A 70 10.22 -12.27 -2.56
C THR A 70 8.86 -12.77 -3.02
N LEU A 71 8.05 -13.27 -2.08
CA LEU A 71 6.71 -13.76 -2.38
C LEU A 71 5.77 -12.61 -2.79
N ALA A 72 5.90 -11.43 -2.17
CA ALA A 72 5.13 -10.25 -2.53
C ALA A 72 5.50 -9.67 -3.92
N PHE A 73 6.71 -9.95 -4.44
CA PHE A 73 7.12 -9.54 -5.79
C PHE A 73 6.31 -10.19 -6.93
N ILE A 74 5.36 -11.05 -6.63
CA ILE A 74 4.35 -11.50 -7.60
C ILE A 74 3.43 -10.35 -8.06
N ALA A 75 3.35 -9.24 -7.32
CA ALA A 75 2.48 -8.11 -7.64
C ALA A 75 2.67 -7.55 -9.06
N PRO A 76 3.87 -7.28 -9.59
CA PRO A 76 4.05 -6.84 -10.97
C PRO A 76 3.56 -7.86 -12.02
N LEU A 77 3.67 -9.16 -11.72
CA LEU A 77 3.12 -10.22 -12.59
C LEU A 77 1.59 -10.14 -12.64
N ILE A 78 0.95 -9.98 -11.47
CA ILE A 78 -0.50 -9.79 -11.37
C ILE A 78 -0.95 -8.56 -12.15
N VAL A 79 -0.27 -7.43 -11.97
CA VAL A 79 -0.57 -6.18 -12.72
C VAL A 79 -0.46 -6.43 -14.22
N THR A 80 0.60 -7.09 -14.67
CA THR A 80 0.83 -7.32 -16.11
C THR A 80 -0.19 -8.29 -16.70
N ALA A 81 -0.55 -9.35 -15.96
CA ALA A 81 -1.54 -10.34 -16.39
C ALA A 81 -2.96 -9.79 -16.46
N PHE A 82 -3.35 -8.97 -15.48
CA PHE A 82 -4.71 -8.48 -15.35
C PHE A 82 -4.95 -7.09 -15.95
N SER A 83 -3.89 -6.32 -16.28
CA SER A 83 -4.01 -5.01 -16.93
C SER A 83 -4.86 -5.04 -18.21
N PRO A 84 -4.73 -6.03 -19.12
CA PRO A 84 -5.59 -6.10 -20.31
C PRO A 84 -7.07 -6.21 -20.00
N ILE A 85 -7.40 -6.99 -18.96
CA ILE A 85 -8.79 -7.28 -18.58
C ILE A 85 -9.44 -6.07 -17.91
N PHE A 86 -8.74 -5.42 -16.97
CA PHE A 86 -9.32 -4.34 -16.16
C PHE A 86 -9.16 -2.94 -16.76
N LEU A 87 -8.08 -2.71 -17.51
CA LEU A 87 -7.78 -1.42 -18.13
C LEU A 87 -7.97 -1.40 -19.65
N GLY A 88 -8.15 -2.56 -20.30
CA GLY A 88 -8.25 -2.65 -21.75
C GLY A 88 -6.94 -2.38 -22.50
N GLU A 89 -5.79 -2.40 -21.79
CA GLU A 89 -4.49 -2.10 -22.37
C GLU A 89 -3.89 -3.34 -23.06
N LYS A 90 -3.28 -3.14 -24.21
CA LYS A 90 -2.51 -4.21 -24.87
C LYS A 90 -1.13 -4.33 -24.20
N VAL A 91 -0.88 -5.44 -23.53
CA VAL A 91 0.43 -5.74 -22.92
C VAL A 91 1.29 -6.47 -23.94
N GLY A 92 2.31 -5.79 -24.45
CA GLY A 92 3.24 -6.36 -25.42
C GLY A 92 4.25 -7.32 -24.76
N PHE A 93 4.90 -8.17 -25.58
CA PHE A 93 5.91 -9.15 -25.18
C PHE A 93 7.06 -8.51 -24.38
N ARG A 94 7.50 -7.31 -24.74
CA ARG A 94 8.56 -6.58 -24.01
C ARG A 94 8.23 -6.33 -22.53
N ARG A 95 6.96 -6.04 -22.21
CA ARG A 95 6.54 -5.80 -20.83
C ARG A 95 6.50 -7.10 -20.04
N TRP A 96 6.04 -8.19 -20.65
CA TRP A 96 6.06 -9.51 -20.06
C TRP A 96 7.50 -9.99 -19.77
N SER A 97 8.39 -9.89 -20.75
CA SER A 97 9.79 -10.31 -20.57
C SER A 97 10.49 -9.51 -19.47
N ALA A 98 10.31 -8.19 -19.44
CA ALA A 98 10.89 -7.34 -18.40
C ALA A 98 10.42 -7.73 -16.99
N VAL A 99 9.14 -8.00 -16.80
CA VAL A 99 8.56 -8.38 -15.49
C VAL A 99 9.06 -9.77 -15.07
N ILE A 100 9.12 -10.74 -16.01
CA ILE A 100 9.63 -12.09 -15.71
C ILE A 100 11.12 -12.04 -15.35
N ILE A 101 11.93 -11.29 -16.10
CA ILE A 101 13.36 -11.15 -15.82
C ILE A 101 13.58 -10.48 -14.45
N GLY A 102 12.82 -9.41 -14.15
CA GLY A 102 12.88 -8.75 -12.86
C GLY A 102 12.47 -9.66 -11.70
N PHE A 103 11.46 -10.49 -11.88
CA PHE A 103 11.01 -11.47 -10.89
C PHE A 103 12.07 -12.56 -10.64
N ILE A 104 12.67 -13.11 -11.71
CA ILE A 104 13.77 -14.07 -11.62
C ILE A 104 14.98 -13.41 -10.94
N GLY A 105 15.32 -12.17 -11.31
CA GLY A 105 16.40 -11.41 -10.68
C GLY A 105 16.20 -11.24 -9.17
N SER A 106 14.99 -10.92 -8.75
CA SER A 106 14.67 -10.80 -7.31
C SER A 106 14.82 -12.13 -6.57
N MET A 107 14.41 -13.24 -7.19
CA MET A 107 14.59 -14.58 -6.62
C MET A 107 16.06 -14.94 -6.45
N VAL A 108 16.90 -14.60 -7.43
CA VAL A 108 18.35 -14.89 -7.38
C VAL A 108 19.03 -14.11 -6.28
N VAL A 109 18.70 -12.80 -6.13
CA VAL A 109 19.33 -11.92 -5.12
C VAL A 109 18.91 -12.31 -3.71
N ILE A 110 17.63 -12.54 -3.49
CA ILE A 110 17.08 -12.80 -2.15
C ILE A 110 17.35 -14.25 -1.72
N ARG A 111 17.62 -15.15 -2.68
CA ARG A 111 17.90 -16.58 -2.44
C ARG A 111 16.89 -17.15 -1.42
N PRO A 112 15.58 -17.15 -1.70
CA PRO A 112 14.60 -17.74 -0.81
C PRO A 112 14.98 -19.22 -0.68
N GLY A 113 15.56 -19.63 0.43
CA GLY A 113 15.76 -21.05 0.72
C GLY A 113 14.41 -21.75 0.58
N PHE A 114 14.37 -23.09 0.66
CA PHE A 114 13.11 -23.83 0.61
C PHE A 114 12.13 -23.21 1.60
N VAL A 115 11.15 -22.46 1.07
CA VAL A 115 10.12 -21.84 1.88
C VAL A 115 9.14 -22.95 2.23
N GLU A 116 9.11 -23.33 3.48
CA GLU A 116 8.05 -24.21 3.95
C GLU A 116 6.71 -23.58 3.63
N ILE A 117 5.83 -24.35 2.99
CA ILE A 117 4.47 -23.90 2.67
C ILE A 117 3.71 -23.85 4.00
N ASN A 118 3.73 -22.70 4.64
CA ASN A 118 2.97 -22.42 5.85
C ASN A 118 2.00 -21.24 5.61
N LEU A 119 1.12 -21.00 6.57
CA LEU A 119 0.12 -19.94 6.47
C LEU A 119 0.76 -18.56 6.26
N ALA A 120 1.96 -18.31 6.80
CA ALA A 120 2.69 -17.06 6.63
C ALA A 120 3.19 -16.86 5.19
N SER A 121 3.65 -17.94 4.54
CA SER A 121 4.03 -17.90 3.12
C SER A 121 2.85 -17.63 2.20
N LEU A 122 1.69 -18.22 2.50
CA LEU A 122 0.43 -17.95 1.79
C LEU A 122 -0.03 -16.51 2.01
N ALA A 123 0.12 -15.97 3.21
CA ALA A 123 -0.19 -14.57 3.50
C ALA A 123 0.73 -13.61 2.72
N ALA A 124 2.03 -13.93 2.59
CA ALA A 124 2.96 -13.15 1.77
C ALA A 124 2.57 -13.13 0.29
N LEU A 125 2.21 -14.30 -0.26
CA LEU A 125 1.67 -14.38 -1.63
C LEU A 125 0.38 -13.59 -1.78
N GLY A 126 -0.54 -13.72 -0.81
CA GLY A 126 -1.78 -12.96 -0.74
C GLY A 126 -1.54 -11.45 -0.75
N THR A 127 -0.52 -10.98 -0.04
CA THR A 127 -0.06 -9.58 -0.09
C THR A 127 0.27 -9.15 -1.51
N GLY A 128 1.08 -9.93 -2.24
CA GLY A 128 1.46 -9.61 -3.61
C GLY A 128 0.26 -9.53 -4.56
N VAL A 129 -0.66 -10.49 -4.44
CA VAL A 129 -1.89 -10.51 -5.24
C VAL A 129 -2.77 -9.28 -4.94
N MET A 130 -3.06 -9.04 -3.67
CA MET A 130 -3.87 -7.88 -3.24
C MET A 130 -3.23 -6.56 -3.64
N TYR A 131 -1.92 -6.42 -3.45
CA TYR A 131 -1.19 -5.22 -3.85
C TYR A 131 -1.21 -5.02 -5.37
N GLY A 132 -1.13 -6.10 -6.16
CA GLY A 132 -1.30 -6.04 -7.62
C GLY A 132 -2.68 -5.49 -8.02
N PHE A 133 -3.75 -5.97 -7.41
CA PHE A 133 -5.11 -5.44 -7.65
C PHE A 133 -5.25 -3.98 -7.17
N TYR A 134 -4.68 -3.63 -6.03
CA TYR A 134 -4.62 -2.23 -5.58
C TYR A 134 -3.99 -1.32 -6.63
N LEU A 135 -2.87 -1.72 -7.24
CA LEU A 135 -2.20 -0.94 -8.29
C LEU A 135 -3.06 -0.80 -9.55
N ILE A 136 -3.75 -1.87 -9.98
CA ILE A 136 -4.66 -1.84 -11.12
C ILE A 136 -5.81 -0.86 -10.87
N ILE A 137 -6.45 -0.93 -9.70
CA ILE A 137 -7.55 -0.03 -9.34
C ILE A 137 -7.05 1.41 -9.23
N THR A 138 -5.87 1.62 -8.63
CA THR A 138 -5.25 2.94 -8.52
C THR A 138 -5.00 3.54 -9.90
N ARG A 139 -4.48 2.75 -10.85
CA ARG A 139 -4.27 3.20 -12.24
C ARG A 139 -5.58 3.52 -12.94
N LYS A 140 -6.63 2.75 -12.71
CA LYS A 140 -7.97 3.01 -13.26
C LYS A 140 -8.58 4.31 -12.72
N LEU A 141 -8.32 4.63 -11.45
CA LEU A 141 -8.81 5.86 -10.81
C LEU A 141 -7.98 7.09 -11.17
N SER A 142 -6.68 6.92 -11.43
CA SER A 142 -5.78 8.04 -11.76
C SER A 142 -6.17 8.82 -13.02
N SER A 143 -7.02 8.25 -13.87
CA SER A 143 -7.56 8.92 -15.05
C SER A 143 -8.77 9.81 -14.76
N SER A 144 -9.44 9.63 -13.60
CA SER A 144 -10.67 10.35 -13.26
C SER A 144 -10.52 11.18 -11.98
N ASP A 145 -9.73 10.73 -11.02
CA ASP A 145 -9.67 11.32 -9.68
C ASP A 145 -8.32 12.01 -9.44
N ASN A 146 -8.34 13.07 -8.61
CA ASN A 146 -7.12 13.74 -8.17
C ASN A 146 -6.29 12.79 -7.28
N PRO A 147 -4.96 12.64 -7.53
CA PRO A 147 -4.08 11.79 -6.73
C PRO A 147 -4.12 12.09 -5.22
N LEU A 148 -4.22 13.37 -4.84
CA LEU A 148 -4.30 13.77 -3.43
C LEU A 148 -5.61 13.31 -2.78
N LEU A 149 -6.74 13.45 -3.48
CA LEU A 149 -8.04 12.95 -3.01
C LEU A 149 -7.98 11.43 -2.80
N THR A 150 -7.38 10.74 -3.75
CA THR A 150 -7.21 9.29 -3.73
C THR A 150 -6.37 8.83 -2.55
N LEU A 151 -5.27 9.54 -2.25
CA LEU A 151 -4.42 9.28 -1.09
C LEU A 151 -5.17 9.52 0.23
N LEU A 152 -5.87 10.66 0.34
CA LEU A 152 -6.64 11.03 1.52
C LEU A 152 -7.72 10.00 1.82
N LEU A 153 -8.52 9.61 0.83
CA LEU A 153 -9.57 8.60 1.01
C LEU A 153 -9.01 7.26 1.46
N THR A 154 -7.86 6.85 0.94
CA THR A 154 -7.20 5.62 1.39
C THR A 154 -6.74 5.72 2.84
N GLY A 155 -6.15 6.85 3.23
CA GLY A 155 -5.74 7.12 4.61
C GLY A 155 -6.93 7.14 5.58
N VAL A 156 -8.03 7.79 5.18
CA VAL A 156 -9.27 7.85 5.99
C VAL A 156 -9.88 6.46 6.18
N VAL A 157 -10.00 5.67 5.11
CA VAL A 157 -10.51 4.29 5.20
C VAL A 157 -9.62 3.45 6.12
N GLY A 158 -8.30 3.52 5.96
CA GLY A 158 -7.35 2.84 6.83
C GLY A 158 -7.48 3.29 8.29
N ALA A 159 -7.47 4.60 8.54
CA ALA A 159 -7.56 5.16 9.88
C ALA A 159 -8.86 4.76 10.59
N ILE A 160 -10.01 4.82 9.91
CA ILE A 160 -11.30 4.44 10.50
C ILE A 160 -11.29 2.97 10.90
N ILE A 161 -10.92 2.06 10.00
CA ILE A 161 -10.97 0.62 10.27
C ILE A 161 -9.99 0.25 11.38
N ILE A 162 -8.75 0.77 11.31
CA ILE A 162 -7.75 0.47 12.31
C ILE A 162 -8.15 1.05 13.66
N SER A 163 -8.77 2.24 13.72
CA SER A 163 -9.27 2.83 14.96
C SER A 163 -10.31 1.96 15.67
N PHE A 164 -11.11 1.20 14.92
CA PHE A 164 -12.04 0.23 15.51
C PHE A 164 -11.34 -1.01 16.08
N VAL A 165 -10.23 -1.43 15.48
CA VAL A 165 -9.46 -2.60 15.92
C VAL A 165 -8.51 -2.25 17.07
N MET A 166 -8.07 -1.01 17.14
CA MET A 166 -7.06 -0.49 18.07
C MET A 166 -7.34 -0.78 19.55
N PRO A 167 -8.56 -0.57 20.09
CA PRO A 167 -8.84 -0.81 21.50
C PRO A 167 -8.54 -2.25 21.95
N PHE A 168 -8.61 -3.20 21.04
CA PHE A 168 -8.42 -4.63 21.30
C PHE A 168 -6.95 -5.08 21.24
N VAL A 169 -6.08 -4.29 20.60
CA VAL A 169 -4.70 -4.69 20.26
C VAL A 169 -3.66 -3.65 20.69
N TRP A 170 -4.06 -2.65 21.49
CA TRP A 170 -3.22 -1.53 21.85
C TRP A 170 -1.99 -1.95 22.67
N ILE A 171 -0.80 -1.69 22.11
CA ILE A 171 0.48 -1.76 22.83
C ILE A 171 1.05 -0.34 22.87
N LYS A 172 1.35 0.15 24.07
CA LYS A 172 1.93 1.50 24.25
C LYS A 172 3.28 1.61 23.55
N PRO A 173 3.42 2.45 22.50
CA PRO A 173 4.69 2.66 21.83
C PRO A 173 5.68 3.40 22.75
N THR A 174 6.97 3.11 22.62
CA THR A 174 8.03 3.88 23.28
C THR A 174 8.23 5.23 22.60
N LEU A 175 8.86 6.18 23.29
CA LEU A 175 9.11 7.54 22.76
C LEU A 175 9.89 7.51 21.44
N ASN A 176 10.86 6.60 21.30
CA ASN A 176 11.63 6.41 20.07
C ASN A 176 10.77 5.89 18.91
N GLN A 177 9.81 5.02 19.19
CA GLN A 177 8.86 4.53 18.19
C GLN A 177 7.93 5.67 17.72
N TRP A 178 7.46 6.53 18.62
CA TRP A 178 6.68 7.71 18.29
C TRP A 178 7.44 8.64 17.33
N SER A 179 8.71 8.93 17.60
CA SER A 179 9.52 9.79 16.74
C SER A 179 9.77 9.19 15.35
N MET A 180 10.04 7.88 15.28
CA MET A 180 10.20 7.18 14.00
C MET A 180 8.91 7.17 13.17
N MET A 181 7.76 6.93 13.81
CA MET A 181 6.45 6.92 13.14
C MET A 181 6.08 8.30 12.61
N ALA A 182 6.34 9.36 13.39
CA ALA A 182 6.15 10.74 12.95
C ALA A 182 7.07 11.08 11.76
N ALA A 183 8.32 10.64 11.79
CA ALA A 183 9.26 10.84 10.68
C ALA A 183 8.80 10.16 9.40
N ILE A 184 8.32 8.91 9.47
CA ILE A 184 7.78 8.18 8.29
C ILE A 184 6.55 8.89 7.71
N GLY A 185 5.64 9.38 8.56
CA GLY A 185 4.47 10.13 8.14
C GLY A 185 4.82 11.44 7.41
N THR A 186 5.82 12.17 7.90
CA THR A 186 6.27 13.43 7.29
C THR A 186 7.06 13.22 6.00
N VAL A 187 7.89 12.18 5.91
CA VAL A 187 8.64 11.83 4.68
C VAL A 187 7.72 11.45 3.54
N SER A 188 6.67 10.70 3.82
CA SER A 188 5.66 10.34 2.79
C SER A 188 5.01 11.58 2.15
N TYR A 189 4.89 12.67 2.91
CA TYR A 189 4.34 13.93 2.43
C TYR A 189 5.34 14.76 1.60
N THR A 190 6.60 14.83 2.02
CA THR A 190 7.61 15.63 1.30
C THR A 190 7.90 15.09 -0.09
N HIS A 191 7.87 13.77 -0.26
CA HIS A 191 8.01 13.13 -1.58
C HIS A 191 6.88 13.48 -2.55
N LEU A 192 5.64 13.60 -2.06
CA LEU A 192 4.50 13.99 -2.88
C LEU A 192 4.58 15.44 -3.35
N ARG A 193 5.04 16.35 -2.48
CA ARG A 193 5.19 17.77 -2.82
C ARG A 193 6.29 18.00 -3.86
N ALA A 194 7.39 17.24 -3.81
CA ALA A 194 8.46 17.34 -4.79
C ALA A 194 7.98 16.99 -6.22
N HIS A 195 7.16 15.95 -6.36
CA HIS A 195 6.60 15.54 -7.66
C HIS A 195 5.56 16.52 -8.25
N GLU A 196 4.87 17.30 -7.42
CA GLU A 196 3.92 18.33 -7.92
C GLU A 196 4.63 19.62 -8.36
N THR A 197 5.73 19.99 -7.72
CA THR A 197 6.52 21.18 -8.08
C THR A 197 7.29 21.02 -9.40
N GLU A 198 7.61 19.80 -9.81
CA GLU A 198 8.24 19.54 -11.11
C GLU A 198 7.25 19.55 -12.30
N ARG A 199 5.95 19.59 -12.05
CA ARG A 199 4.91 19.53 -13.09
C ARG A 199 4.29 20.88 -13.46
N ASN A 200 4.62 21.95 -12.73
CA ASN A 200 4.26 23.35 -12.96
C ASN A 200 5.50 24.17 -13.36
#